data_02112f3835ff8178c4fdd16a184a7cad
#
_entry.id   02112f3835ff8178c4fdd16a184a7cad
#
_cell.length_a   1.000
_cell.length_b   1.000
_cell.length_c   1.000
_cell.angle_alpha   90.00
_cell.angle_beta   90.00
_cell.angle_gamma   90.00
#
_symmetry.space_group_name_H-M   'P 1'
#
loop_
_entity.id
_entity.type
_entity.pdbx_description
1 polymer ?
#
loop_
_entity_poly.entity_id
_entity_poly.type
_entity_poly.pdbx_seq_one_letter_code
_entity_poly.pdbx_strand_id
1 'polypeptide(L)'
;MAESAAQPSMDRHAQPIRSILVTQPTPANDVSPYSILADKYGIRVDFREFIDVQGVPYKEFRKDKINILEHTAVIFTSRNAVDHFFRICQEAKLEMPAEMKYFCISEQTANYLQKYIVLRKRKLFVGLRTAADLFEVIKKHKGEKFLYPCSDIRKDDLPEFMRANNLKFTEAVIYRTVASDLSDLAEVKYDCLAFFSPSGISSLFVNFPDFTQGGTRIAAFGPTTAKAVRDAGLILDIEAPMPNAPSMTGAIEAYIRQHAAQSGMTVGKDKSASH
;
A
#
# COMPACT_ATOMS: atom_id res chain seq x y z
N MET A 1 -18.44 15.12 41.50
CA MET A 1 -17.94 13.73 41.34
C MET A 1 -18.90 13.03 40.40
N ALA A 2 -18.51 12.95 39.12
CA ALA A 2 -19.28 12.22 38.10
C ALA A 2 -18.56 10.87 37.91
N GLU A 3 -19.18 9.82 38.37
CA GLU A 3 -18.77 8.43 38.16
C GLU A 3 -18.88 8.14 36.67
N SER A 4 -17.72 7.98 36.00
CA SER A 4 -17.63 7.44 34.65
C SER A 4 -18.09 6.00 34.70
N ALA A 5 -19.31 5.73 34.27
CA ALA A 5 -19.82 4.38 34.09
C ALA A 5 -18.97 3.69 33.01
N ALA A 6 -18.06 2.81 33.44
CA ALA A 6 -17.35 1.91 32.54
C ALA A 6 -18.40 1.04 31.84
N GLN A 7 -18.54 1.22 30.51
CA GLN A 7 -19.34 0.33 29.70
C GLN A 7 -18.73 -1.09 29.81
N PRO A 8 -19.55 -2.14 30.00
CA PRO A 8 -19.04 -3.50 30.08
C PRO A 8 -18.27 -3.79 28.77
N SER A 9 -17.04 -4.23 28.91
CA SER A 9 -16.21 -4.68 27.79
C SER A 9 -16.92 -5.89 27.15
N MET A 10 -17.70 -5.66 26.09
CA MET A 10 -18.20 -6.74 25.26
C MET A 10 -17.00 -7.57 24.84
N ASP A 11 -17.02 -8.87 25.15
CA ASP A 11 -15.98 -9.77 24.65
C ASP A 11 -16.10 -9.83 23.13
N ARG A 12 -15.26 -9.04 22.45
CA ARG A 12 -15.25 -8.92 21.00
C ARG A 12 -15.01 -10.26 20.30
N HIS A 13 -14.32 -11.15 20.99
CA HIS A 13 -13.97 -12.48 20.47
C HIS A 13 -15.17 -13.44 20.50
N ALA A 14 -16.19 -13.18 21.31
CA ALA A 14 -17.39 -13.99 21.37
C ALA A 14 -18.34 -13.80 20.16
N GLN A 15 -18.21 -12.71 19.42
CA GLN A 15 -19.04 -12.48 18.24
C GLN A 15 -18.37 -13.03 16.98
N PRO A 16 -19.12 -13.77 16.12
CA PRO A 16 -18.57 -14.28 14.86
C PRO A 16 -18.27 -13.15 13.88
N ILE A 17 -17.21 -13.31 13.08
CA ILE A 17 -16.96 -12.46 11.91
C ILE A 17 -17.91 -12.92 10.79
N ARG A 18 -18.84 -12.06 10.38
CA ARG A 18 -19.79 -12.29 9.28
C ARG A 18 -19.55 -11.36 8.10
N SER A 19 -18.84 -10.26 8.34
CA SER A 19 -18.53 -9.26 7.32
C SER A 19 -17.10 -8.74 7.47
N ILE A 20 -16.39 -8.66 6.34
CA ILE A 20 -15.00 -8.17 6.26
C ILE A 20 -14.96 -7.07 5.21
N LEU A 21 -14.39 -5.92 5.55
CA LEU A 21 -14.01 -4.90 4.58
C LEU A 21 -12.50 -4.95 4.37
N VAL A 22 -12.11 -5.19 3.14
CA VAL A 22 -10.71 -5.20 2.70
C VAL A 22 -10.39 -3.83 2.10
N THR A 23 -9.42 -3.12 2.69
CA THR A 23 -9.10 -1.72 2.30
C THR A 23 -8.20 -1.65 1.05
N GLN A 24 -8.44 -2.53 0.10
CA GLN A 24 -7.73 -2.64 -1.18
C GLN A 24 -8.72 -2.70 -2.35
N PRO A 25 -8.25 -2.49 -3.60
CA PRO A 25 -9.07 -2.70 -4.79
C PRO A 25 -9.65 -4.11 -4.86
N THR A 26 -10.81 -4.22 -5.49
CA THR A 26 -11.39 -5.52 -5.81
C THR A 26 -10.42 -6.34 -6.67
N PRO A 27 -10.16 -7.60 -6.34
CA PRO A 27 -9.32 -8.47 -7.16
C PRO A 27 -9.86 -8.58 -8.59
N ALA A 28 -8.96 -8.59 -9.58
CA ALA A 28 -9.35 -8.70 -10.98
C ALA A 28 -9.94 -10.07 -11.36
N ASN A 29 -9.67 -11.11 -10.55
CA ASN A 29 -10.13 -12.47 -10.78
C ASN A 29 -11.30 -12.79 -9.84
N ASP A 30 -12.33 -13.44 -10.35
CA ASP A 30 -13.49 -13.90 -9.59
C ASP A 30 -13.11 -14.91 -8.50
N VAL A 31 -12.12 -15.76 -8.77
CA VAL A 31 -11.58 -16.69 -7.78
C VAL A 31 -10.36 -16.05 -7.10
N SER A 32 -10.53 -15.64 -5.88
CA SER A 32 -9.51 -15.04 -5.03
C SER A 32 -9.42 -15.79 -3.69
N PRO A 33 -8.31 -15.68 -2.94
CA PRO A 33 -8.24 -16.21 -1.59
C PRO A 33 -9.36 -15.70 -0.67
N TYR A 34 -9.89 -14.51 -0.95
CA TYR A 34 -11.01 -13.93 -0.21
C TYR A 34 -12.36 -14.56 -0.57
N SER A 35 -12.62 -14.87 -1.86
CA SER A 35 -13.84 -15.59 -2.25
C SER A 35 -13.86 -17.00 -1.67
N ILE A 36 -12.71 -17.68 -1.63
CA ILE A 36 -12.57 -19.00 -0.98
C ILE A 36 -12.88 -18.90 0.51
N LEU A 37 -12.37 -17.87 1.20
CA LEU A 37 -12.64 -17.62 2.62
C LEU A 37 -14.13 -17.33 2.85
N ALA A 38 -14.72 -16.50 1.99
CA ALA A 38 -16.13 -16.14 2.04
C ALA A 38 -17.03 -17.37 1.93
N ASP A 39 -16.81 -18.21 0.92
CA ASP A 39 -17.58 -19.43 0.67
C ASP A 39 -17.43 -20.45 1.80
N LYS A 40 -16.19 -20.61 2.32
CA LYS A 40 -15.89 -21.58 3.37
C LYS A 40 -16.58 -21.28 4.70
N TYR A 41 -16.72 -20.03 5.05
CA TYR A 41 -17.24 -19.59 6.37
C TYR A 41 -18.58 -18.86 6.29
N GLY A 42 -19.14 -18.67 5.10
CA GLY A 42 -20.38 -17.91 4.91
C GLY A 42 -20.23 -16.43 5.28
N ILE A 43 -19.07 -15.83 4.97
CA ILE A 43 -18.71 -14.45 5.32
C ILE A 43 -18.87 -13.56 4.11
N ARG A 44 -19.47 -12.38 4.30
CA ARG A 44 -19.46 -11.33 3.28
C ARG A 44 -18.09 -10.64 3.27
N VAL A 45 -17.45 -10.54 2.11
CA VAL A 45 -16.19 -9.81 1.91
C VAL A 45 -16.40 -8.73 0.88
N ASP A 46 -16.23 -7.50 1.32
CA ASP A 46 -16.32 -6.32 0.47
C ASP A 46 -14.93 -5.68 0.32
N PHE A 47 -14.71 -5.02 -0.81
CA PHE A 47 -13.46 -4.32 -1.12
C PHE A 47 -13.75 -2.83 -1.31
N ARG A 48 -12.94 -2.00 -0.68
CA ARG A 48 -13.01 -0.55 -0.84
C ARG A 48 -11.63 0.07 -0.71
N GLU A 49 -11.16 0.75 -1.73
CA GLU A 49 -9.91 1.48 -1.65
C GLU A 49 -10.04 2.65 -0.67
N PHE A 50 -9.23 2.63 0.39
CA PHE A 50 -9.20 3.69 1.41
C PHE A 50 -8.26 4.83 1.03
N ILE A 51 -7.39 4.61 0.06
CA ILE A 51 -6.45 5.60 -0.44
C ILE A 51 -6.56 5.70 -1.96
N ASP A 52 -6.34 6.90 -2.46
CA ASP A 52 -6.23 7.20 -3.88
C ASP A 52 -4.85 7.79 -4.18
N VAL A 53 -4.38 7.61 -5.41
CA VAL A 53 -3.11 8.17 -5.88
C VAL A 53 -3.39 9.27 -6.87
N GLN A 54 -3.22 10.51 -6.44
CA GLN A 54 -3.49 11.70 -7.24
C GLN A 54 -2.21 12.33 -7.75
N GLY A 55 -2.16 12.58 -9.07
CA GLY A 55 -1.06 13.30 -9.68
C GLY A 55 -1.01 14.75 -9.22
N VAL A 56 0.19 15.24 -8.89
CA VAL A 56 0.41 16.67 -8.64
C VAL A 56 0.13 17.43 -9.95
N PRO A 57 -0.73 18.46 -9.94
CA PRO A 57 -1.01 19.25 -11.13
C PRO A 57 0.27 19.89 -11.68
N TYR A 58 0.44 19.92 -13.01
CA TYR A 58 1.64 20.49 -13.63
C TYR A 58 1.89 21.95 -13.21
N LYS A 59 0.83 22.76 -13.07
CA LYS A 59 0.91 24.13 -12.56
C LYS A 59 1.56 24.22 -11.18
N GLU A 60 1.31 23.22 -10.34
CA GLU A 60 1.91 23.13 -9.00
C GLU A 60 3.37 22.65 -9.09
N PHE A 61 3.64 21.58 -9.85
CA PHE A 61 4.99 21.06 -10.07
C PHE A 61 5.97 22.13 -10.58
N ARG A 62 5.51 23.05 -11.44
CA ARG A 62 6.32 24.16 -11.92
C ARG A 62 6.85 25.09 -10.82
N LYS A 63 6.20 25.15 -9.66
CA LYS A 63 6.64 26.00 -8.54
C LYS A 63 7.94 25.48 -7.93
N ASP A 64 8.22 24.20 -8.04
CA ASP A 64 9.43 23.57 -7.52
C ASP A 64 10.65 23.88 -8.39
N LYS A 65 10.45 24.48 -9.58
CA LYS A 65 11.50 24.87 -10.53
C LYS A 65 12.45 23.73 -10.91
N ILE A 66 11.95 22.49 -10.91
CA ILE A 66 12.71 21.32 -11.31
C ILE A 66 12.79 21.26 -12.82
N ASN A 67 14.01 21.39 -13.38
CA ASN A 67 14.25 21.18 -14.80
C ASN A 67 14.57 19.70 -15.05
N ILE A 68 13.62 18.97 -15.61
CA ILE A 68 13.75 17.53 -15.88
C ILE A 68 14.92 17.25 -16.84
N LEU A 69 15.09 18.07 -17.88
CA LEU A 69 16.11 17.87 -18.91
C LEU A 69 17.55 18.17 -18.46
N GLU A 70 17.74 18.80 -17.30
CA GLU A 70 19.06 18.96 -16.70
C GLU A 70 19.58 17.67 -16.03
N HIS A 71 18.73 16.66 -15.87
CA HIS A 71 19.09 15.38 -15.29
C HIS A 71 19.55 14.41 -16.39
N THR A 72 20.43 13.50 -16.05
CA THR A 72 20.99 12.50 -16.96
C THR A 72 20.53 11.09 -16.63
N ALA A 73 19.87 10.93 -15.51
CA ALA A 73 19.31 9.66 -15.04
C ALA A 73 18.01 9.86 -14.28
N VAL A 74 17.09 8.91 -14.39
CA VAL A 74 15.82 8.88 -13.65
C VAL A 74 15.72 7.58 -12.86
N ILE A 75 15.31 7.66 -11.59
CA ILE A 75 15.11 6.48 -10.72
C ILE A 75 13.61 6.25 -10.52
N PHE A 76 13.11 5.10 -10.94
CA PHE A 76 11.72 4.70 -10.78
C PHE A 76 11.56 3.59 -9.73
N THR A 77 10.80 3.87 -8.69
CA THR A 77 10.50 2.92 -7.60
C THR A 77 9.09 2.35 -7.64
N SER A 78 8.25 2.80 -8.58
CA SER A 78 6.87 2.30 -8.75
C SER A 78 6.34 2.58 -10.14
N ARG A 79 5.25 1.88 -10.52
CA ARG A 79 4.51 2.18 -11.77
C ARG A 79 3.87 3.57 -11.72
N ASN A 80 3.34 3.97 -10.55
CA ASN A 80 2.77 5.31 -10.36
C ASN A 80 3.81 6.41 -10.65
N ALA A 81 5.06 6.20 -10.21
CA ALA A 81 6.15 7.14 -10.51
C ALA A 81 6.40 7.24 -12.02
N VAL A 82 6.33 6.12 -12.76
CA VAL A 82 6.45 6.12 -14.23
C VAL A 82 5.30 6.89 -14.87
N ASP A 83 4.04 6.53 -14.54
CA ASP A 83 2.85 7.16 -15.14
C ASP A 83 2.82 8.67 -14.90
N HIS A 84 3.01 9.10 -13.66
CA HIS A 84 2.96 10.52 -13.32
C HIS A 84 4.17 11.30 -13.85
N PHE A 85 5.34 10.68 -13.96
CA PHE A 85 6.49 11.32 -14.58
C PHE A 85 6.21 11.63 -16.07
N PHE A 86 5.75 10.64 -16.83
CA PHE A 86 5.46 10.85 -18.25
C PHE A 86 4.24 11.74 -18.47
N ARG A 87 3.26 11.74 -17.56
CA ARG A 87 2.18 12.73 -17.57
C ARG A 87 2.73 14.15 -17.44
N ILE A 88 3.63 14.41 -16.50
CA ILE A 88 4.30 15.72 -16.35
C ILE A 88 5.10 16.08 -17.62
N CYS A 89 5.85 15.12 -18.17
CA CYS A 89 6.60 15.35 -19.42
C CYS A 89 5.67 15.72 -20.58
N GLN A 90 4.53 15.03 -20.71
CA GLN A 90 3.54 15.30 -21.75
C GLN A 90 2.91 16.70 -21.59
N GLU A 91 2.49 17.06 -20.38
CA GLU A 91 1.93 18.38 -20.07
C GLU A 91 2.96 19.50 -20.30
N ALA A 92 4.23 19.20 -20.02
CA ALA A 92 5.37 20.11 -20.27
C ALA A 92 5.86 20.11 -21.73
N LYS A 93 5.33 19.23 -22.58
CA LYS A 93 5.80 19.01 -23.97
C LYS A 93 7.29 18.69 -24.05
N LEU A 94 7.77 17.85 -23.11
CA LEU A 94 9.17 17.40 -23.05
C LEU A 94 9.32 16.02 -23.68
N GLU A 95 10.34 15.87 -24.50
CA GLU A 95 10.81 14.58 -25.00
C GLU A 95 12.06 14.15 -24.25
N MET A 96 12.09 12.90 -23.81
CA MET A 96 13.23 12.38 -23.06
C MET A 96 14.42 12.16 -24.01
N PRO A 97 15.61 12.71 -23.65
CA PRO A 97 16.81 12.52 -24.46
C PRO A 97 17.15 11.03 -24.62
N ALA A 98 17.62 10.66 -25.81
CA ALA A 98 18.05 9.27 -26.09
C ALA A 98 19.18 8.79 -25.18
N GLU A 99 19.92 9.73 -24.56
CA GLU A 99 21.01 9.45 -23.63
C GLU A 99 20.56 9.29 -22.19
N MET A 100 19.29 9.57 -21.85
CA MET A 100 18.74 9.40 -20.51
C MET A 100 18.90 7.96 -20.04
N LYS A 101 19.39 7.81 -18.82
CA LYS A 101 19.51 6.52 -18.14
C LYS A 101 18.34 6.29 -17.20
N TYR A 102 17.92 5.04 -17.07
CA TYR A 102 16.78 4.67 -16.23
C TYR A 102 17.20 3.61 -15.23
N PHE A 103 16.90 3.87 -13.97
CA PHE A 103 17.14 2.97 -12.86
C PHE A 103 15.78 2.52 -12.31
N CYS A 104 15.44 1.27 -12.46
CA CYS A 104 14.16 0.73 -12.06
C CYS A 104 14.33 -0.25 -10.90
N ILE A 105 13.49 -0.10 -9.86
CA ILE A 105 13.55 -0.93 -8.64
C ILE A 105 13.37 -2.42 -8.93
N SER A 106 12.69 -2.78 -10.03
CA SER A 106 12.38 -4.17 -10.41
C SER A 106 12.16 -4.31 -11.91
N GLU A 107 12.21 -5.55 -12.41
CA GLU A 107 11.87 -5.86 -13.81
C GLU A 107 10.43 -5.45 -14.15
N GLN A 108 9.49 -5.58 -13.21
CA GLN A 108 8.10 -5.16 -13.44
C GLN A 108 8.01 -3.67 -13.76
N THR A 109 8.76 -2.83 -13.03
CA THR A 109 8.82 -1.38 -13.27
C THR A 109 9.53 -1.08 -14.60
N ALA A 110 10.61 -1.80 -14.90
CA ALA A 110 11.35 -1.65 -16.15
C ALA A 110 10.50 -2.03 -17.37
N ASN A 111 9.78 -3.15 -17.29
CA ASN A 111 8.86 -3.59 -18.35
C ASN A 111 7.70 -2.59 -18.53
N TYR A 112 7.20 -2.03 -17.44
CA TYR A 112 6.15 -1.02 -17.49
C TYR A 112 6.62 0.28 -18.19
N LEU A 113 7.88 0.65 -18.00
CA LEU A 113 8.48 1.82 -18.63
C LEU A 113 8.44 1.77 -20.19
N GLN A 114 8.43 0.54 -20.78
CA GLN A 114 8.31 0.36 -22.24
C GLN A 114 7.01 0.92 -22.83
N LYS A 115 6.00 1.16 -22.00
CA LYS A 115 4.77 1.82 -22.42
C LYS A 115 5.00 3.25 -22.93
N TYR A 116 6.06 3.88 -22.45
CA TYR A 116 6.35 5.30 -22.72
C TYR A 116 7.58 5.54 -23.59
N ILE A 117 8.55 4.63 -23.54
CA ILE A 117 9.83 4.80 -24.27
C ILE A 117 10.32 3.48 -24.86
N VAL A 118 11.13 3.61 -25.91
CA VAL A 118 11.90 2.46 -26.44
C VAL A 118 13.14 2.26 -25.57
N LEU A 119 13.14 1.16 -24.79
CA LEU A 119 14.23 0.84 -23.90
C LEU A 119 15.49 0.39 -24.66
N ARG A 120 16.62 0.98 -24.29
CA ARG A 120 17.95 0.55 -24.73
C ARG A 120 18.65 -0.16 -23.56
N LYS A 121 18.97 -1.45 -23.67
CA LYS A 121 19.56 -2.27 -22.61
C LYS A 121 20.72 -1.59 -21.86
N ARG A 122 21.62 -0.90 -22.60
CA ARG A 122 22.77 -0.19 -22.02
C ARG A 122 22.42 1.05 -21.19
N LYS A 123 21.17 1.51 -21.24
CA LYS A 123 20.66 2.70 -20.52
C LYS A 123 19.69 2.30 -19.39
N LEU A 124 19.43 1.03 -19.21
CA LEU A 124 18.49 0.51 -18.24
C LEU A 124 19.23 -0.31 -17.18
N PHE A 125 19.00 0.04 -15.92
CA PHE A 125 19.57 -0.61 -14.75
C PHE A 125 18.41 -1.06 -13.87
N VAL A 126 18.38 -2.34 -13.49
CA VAL A 126 17.23 -2.95 -12.82
C VAL A 126 17.68 -3.60 -11.52
N GLY A 127 16.99 -3.26 -10.43
CA GLY A 127 17.09 -3.95 -9.15
C GLY A 127 16.22 -5.21 -9.11
N LEU A 128 16.29 -5.96 -8.03
CA LEU A 128 15.48 -7.17 -7.84
C LEU A 128 14.09 -6.82 -7.31
N ARG A 129 14.00 -6.03 -6.22
CA ARG A 129 12.73 -5.71 -5.56
C ARG A 129 12.77 -4.45 -4.69
N THR A 130 13.94 -4.08 -4.16
CA THR A 130 14.10 -3.00 -3.18
C THR A 130 14.99 -1.88 -3.71
N ALA A 131 14.95 -0.70 -3.09
CA ALA A 131 15.84 0.40 -3.44
C ALA A 131 17.30 0.02 -3.20
N ALA A 132 17.57 -0.78 -2.18
CA ALA A 132 18.93 -1.24 -1.84
C ALA A 132 19.59 -2.03 -2.99
N ASP A 133 18.81 -2.75 -3.78
CA ASP A 133 19.32 -3.50 -4.94
C ASP A 133 19.93 -2.57 -6.02
N LEU A 134 19.54 -1.30 -6.03
CA LEU A 134 20.06 -0.29 -6.95
C LEU A 134 21.32 0.41 -6.42
N PHE A 135 21.62 0.35 -5.14
CA PHE A 135 22.65 1.18 -4.52
C PHE A 135 24.03 1.01 -5.15
N GLU A 136 24.45 -0.24 -5.38
CA GLU A 136 25.75 -0.50 -5.97
C GLU A 136 25.87 -0.06 -7.44
N VAL A 137 24.80 -0.19 -8.21
CA VAL A 137 24.80 0.29 -9.59
C VAL A 137 24.71 1.82 -9.67
N ILE A 138 24.00 2.45 -8.76
CA ILE A 138 23.93 3.92 -8.65
C ILE A 138 25.33 4.48 -8.32
N LYS A 139 26.07 3.89 -7.35
CA LYS A 139 27.44 4.27 -7.03
C LYS A 139 28.38 4.23 -8.24
N LYS A 140 28.25 3.19 -9.08
CA LYS A 140 29.04 3.09 -10.33
C LYS A 140 28.73 4.21 -11.32
N HIS A 141 27.59 4.88 -11.16
CA HIS A 141 27.13 5.98 -12.00
C HIS A 141 27.14 7.34 -11.27
N LYS A 142 28.05 7.53 -10.30
CA LYS A 142 28.15 8.75 -9.48
C LYS A 142 28.30 10.07 -10.26
N GLY A 143 28.69 9.99 -11.51
CA GLY A 143 28.78 11.15 -12.40
C GLY A 143 27.45 11.66 -12.93
N GLU A 144 26.36 10.87 -12.79
CA GLU A 144 25.04 11.25 -13.25
C GLU A 144 24.39 12.27 -12.32
N LYS A 145 23.46 13.06 -12.89
CA LYS A 145 22.54 13.89 -12.13
C LYS A 145 21.19 13.17 -12.11
N PHE A 146 20.84 12.61 -10.95
CA PHE A 146 19.65 11.78 -10.83
C PHE A 146 18.38 12.60 -10.56
N LEU A 147 17.30 12.28 -11.23
CA LEU A 147 15.95 12.69 -10.87
C LEU A 147 15.24 11.51 -10.20
N TYR A 148 14.62 11.76 -9.06
CA TYR A 148 13.82 10.77 -8.34
C TYR A 148 12.36 11.21 -8.27
N PRO A 149 11.52 10.84 -9.28
CA PRO A 149 10.09 11.03 -9.22
C PRO A 149 9.48 10.16 -8.11
N CYS A 150 8.77 10.77 -7.17
CA CYS A 150 8.29 10.08 -5.99
C CYS A 150 6.92 10.58 -5.52
N SER A 151 6.34 9.87 -4.54
CA SER A 151 5.19 10.32 -3.76
C SER A 151 5.63 11.29 -2.65
N ASP A 152 4.68 12.07 -2.16
CA ASP A 152 4.80 12.80 -0.90
C ASP A 152 5.02 11.85 0.30
N ILE A 153 4.37 10.67 0.28
CA ILE A 153 4.58 9.58 1.25
C ILE A 153 5.48 8.53 0.62
N ARG A 154 6.72 8.41 1.09
CA ARG A 154 7.71 7.47 0.58
C ARG A 154 8.65 6.99 1.70
N LYS A 155 9.42 5.94 1.42
CA LYS A 155 10.55 5.53 2.24
C LYS A 155 11.75 6.42 1.95
N ASP A 156 12.50 6.74 2.97
CA ASP A 156 13.69 7.60 2.86
C ASP A 156 14.99 6.84 2.55
N ASP A 157 14.95 5.51 2.47
CA ASP A 157 16.13 4.65 2.20
C ASP A 157 16.97 5.15 1.01
N LEU A 158 16.31 5.47 -0.11
CA LEU A 158 17.01 5.95 -1.30
C LEU A 158 17.55 7.40 -1.16
N PRO A 159 16.76 8.38 -0.71
CA PRO A 159 17.26 9.72 -0.41
C PRO A 159 18.41 9.73 0.61
N GLU A 160 18.32 8.96 1.68
CA GLU A 160 19.40 8.83 2.68
C GLU A 160 20.66 8.26 2.07
N PHE A 161 20.56 7.19 1.30
CA PHE A 161 21.67 6.62 0.58
C PHE A 161 22.32 7.62 -0.38
N MET A 162 21.53 8.36 -1.16
CA MET A 162 22.03 9.37 -2.11
C MET A 162 22.80 10.48 -1.40
N ARG A 163 22.27 10.99 -0.27
CA ARG A 163 22.94 12.00 0.57
C ARG A 163 24.22 11.48 1.18
N ALA A 164 24.18 10.28 1.79
CA ALA A 164 25.35 9.67 2.44
C ALA A 164 26.52 9.41 1.48
N ASN A 165 26.24 9.22 0.19
CA ASN A 165 27.27 9.01 -0.84
C ASN A 165 27.58 10.26 -1.68
N ASN A 166 27.12 11.45 -1.28
CA ASN A 166 27.31 12.73 -1.98
C ASN A 166 26.93 12.67 -3.47
N LEU A 167 25.86 11.96 -3.80
CA LEU A 167 25.37 11.83 -5.17
C LEU A 167 24.48 13.04 -5.53
N LYS A 168 24.59 13.50 -6.78
CA LYS A 168 23.76 14.60 -7.27
C LYS A 168 22.37 14.08 -7.60
N PHE A 169 21.36 14.47 -6.83
CA PHE A 169 19.99 14.07 -7.08
C PHE A 169 18.98 15.15 -6.72
N THR A 170 17.81 15.06 -7.34
CA THR A 170 16.65 15.92 -7.06
C THR A 170 15.45 15.01 -6.82
N GLU A 171 14.78 15.20 -5.70
CA GLU A 171 13.49 14.57 -5.42
C GLU A 171 12.38 15.38 -6.09
N ALA A 172 11.52 14.73 -6.84
CA ALA A 172 10.39 15.35 -7.53
C ALA A 172 9.09 14.70 -7.04
N VAL A 173 8.37 15.39 -6.17
CA VAL A 173 7.04 14.94 -5.73
C VAL A 173 6.05 15.17 -6.87
N ILE A 174 5.63 14.12 -7.54
CA ILE A 174 4.80 14.17 -8.75
C ILE A 174 3.43 13.51 -8.58
N TYR A 175 3.19 12.84 -7.47
CA TYR A 175 1.89 12.32 -7.05
C TYR A 175 1.80 12.27 -5.53
N ARG A 176 0.56 12.18 -5.02
CA ARG A 176 0.25 12.11 -3.60
C ARG A 176 -0.64 10.93 -3.30
N THR A 177 -0.46 10.36 -2.12
CA THR A 177 -1.40 9.41 -1.56
C THR A 177 -2.39 10.16 -0.68
N VAL A 178 -3.65 10.18 -1.08
CA VAL A 178 -4.72 10.88 -0.39
C VAL A 178 -5.78 9.90 0.14
N ALA A 179 -6.54 10.33 1.14
CA ALA A 179 -7.70 9.57 1.59
C ALA A 179 -8.75 9.54 0.48
N SER A 180 -9.31 8.35 0.20
CA SER A 180 -10.50 8.23 -0.65
C SER A 180 -11.72 8.79 0.06
N ASP A 181 -12.73 9.20 -0.69
CA ASP A 181 -14.05 9.50 -0.14
C ASP A 181 -14.74 8.19 0.24
N LEU A 182 -15.02 8.00 1.53
CA LEU A 182 -15.67 6.83 2.10
C LEU A 182 -17.03 7.17 2.69
N SER A 183 -17.66 8.27 2.27
CA SER A 183 -18.97 8.72 2.77
C SER A 183 -20.06 7.67 2.62
N ASP A 184 -19.95 6.81 1.60
CA ASP A 184 -20.81 5.66 1.36
C ASP A 184 -20.77 4.57 2.45
N LEU A 185 -19.73 4.58 3.29
CA LEU A 185 -19.55 3.63 4.39
C LEU A 185 -20.00 4.17 5.76
N ALA A 186 -20.49 5.38 5.85
CA ALA A 186 -20.83 6.04 7.12
C ALA A 186 -21.80 5.24 7.99
N GLU A 187 -22.81 4.61 7.37
CA GLU A 187 -23.84 3.82 8.05
C GLU A 187 -23.56 2.29 8.03
N VAL A 188 -22.45 1.87 7.40
CA VAL A 188 -22.13 0.46 7.22
C VAL A 188 -21.16 0.00 8.29
N LYS A 189 -21.57 -1.07 9.01
CA LYS A 189 -20.71 -1.70 10.03
C LYS A 189 -20.15 -3.02 9.50
N TYR A 190 -18.86 -3.21 9.74
CA TYR A 190 -18.17 -4.47 9.44
C TYR A 190 -17.63 -5.10 10.73
N ASP A 191 -17.66 -6.43 10.79
CA ASP A 191 -17.11 -7.17 11.93
C ASP A 191 -15.58 -7.19 11.90
N CYS A 192 -14.97 -7.00 10.71
CA CYS A 192 -13.52 -6.92 10.55
C CYS A 192 -13.14 -5.91 9.48
N LEU A 193 -12.13 -5.07 9.76
CA LEU A 193 -11.46 -4.18 8.81
C LEU A 193 -10.04 -4.68 8.58
N ALA A 194 -9.67 -4.95 7.32
CA ALA A 194 -8.36 -5.46 6.95
C ALA A 194 -7.52 -4.38 6.27
N PHE A 195 -6.47 -3.89 6.94
CA PHE A 195 -5.59 -2.83 6.50
C PHE A 195 -4.26 -3.34 5.97
N PHE A 196 -3.74 -2.69 4.93
CA PHE A 196 -2.49 -3.06 4.25
C PHE A 196 -1.44 -1.94 4.24
N SER A 197 -1.78 -0.77 4.73
CA SER A 197 -0.86 0.36 4.82
C SER A 197 -1.23 1.31 5.97
N PRO A 198 -0.24 2.04 6.52
CA PRO A 198 -0.50 3.13 7.47
C PRO A 198 -1.45 4.21 6.92
N SER A 199 -1.36 4.50 5.61
CA SER A 199 -2.23 5.48 4.96
C SER A 199 -3.71 5.07 5.00
N GLY A 200 -4.01 3.77 4.98
CA GLY A 200 -5.38 3.27 5.15
C GLY A 200 -5.95 3.59 6.52
N ILE A 201 -5.12 3.49 7.58
CA ILE A 201 -5.53 3.88 8.94
C ILE A 201 -5.78 5.38 9.00
N SER A 202 -4.88 6.19 8.43
CA SER A 202 -5.07 7.66 8.37
C SER A 202 -6.35 8.02 7.61
N SER A 203 -6.65 7.34 6.50
CA SER A 203 -7.87 7.54 5.73
C SER A 203 -9.13 7.22 6.52
N LEU A 204 -9.12 6.19 7.36
CA LEU A 204 -10.23 5.88 8.25
C LEU A 204 -10.60 7.09 9.11
N PHE A 205 -9.61 7.72 9.77
CA PHE A 205 -9.86 8.86 10.66
C PHE A 205 -10.09 10.18 9.92
N VAL A 206 -9.60 10.33 8.68
CA VAL A 206 -9.96 11.47 7.83
C VAL A 206 -11.45 11.44 7.48
N ASN A 207 -11.98 10.26 7.15
CA ASN A 207 -13.38 10.10 6.77
C ASN A 207 -14.31 9.98 7.99
N PHE A 208 -13.84 9.35 9.06
CA PHE A 208 -14.61 9.10 10.28
C PHE A 208 -13.82 9.53 11.53
N PRO A 209 -13.74 10.85 11.81
CA PRO A 209 -12.94 11.38 12.93
C PRO A 209 -13.35 10.80 14.29
N ASP A 210 -14.64 10.48 14.46
CA ASP A 210 -15.21 9.94 15.69
C ASP A 210 -15.30 8.40 15.68
N PHE A 211 -14.55 7.74 14.78
CA PHE A 211 -14.55 6.28 14.69
C PHE A 211 -14.18 5.63 16.03
N THR A 212 -15.05 4.78 16.51
CA THR A 212 -14.83 3.93 17.68
C THR A 212 -14.85 2.47 17.26
N GLN A 213 -13.81 1.74 17.63
CA GLN A 213 -13.65 0.35 17.20
C GLN A 213 -14.78 -0.57 17.68
N GLY A 214 -15.24 -0.39 18.95
CA GLY A 214 -16.29 -1.22 19.51
C GLY A 214 -16.03 -2.73 19.36
N GLY A 215 -16.95 -3.44 18.74
CA GLY A 215 -16.83 -4.87 18.43
C GLY A 215 -16.09 -5.20 17.15
N THR A 216 -15.70 -4.21 16.33
CA THR A 216 -14.99 -4.43 15.06
C THR A 216 -13.56 -4.92 15.31
N ARG A 217 -13.15 -6.01 14.66
CA ARG A 217 -11.78 -6.51 14.69
C ARG A 217 -10.95 -5.74 13.67
N ILE A 218 -9.70 -5.45 14.04
CA ILE A 218 -8.75 -4.81 13.15
C ILE A 218 -7.69 -5.83 12.74
N ALA A 219 -7.56 -6.05 11.45
CA ALA A 219 -6.51 -6.86 10.86
C ALA A 219 -5.49 -5.95 10.15
N ALA A 220 -4.19 -6.18 10.35
CA ALA A 220 -3.13 -5.41 9.71
C ALA A 220 -2.10 -6.30 9.03
N PHE A 221 -1.69 -5.95 7.82
CA PHE A 221 -0.64 -6.63 7.09
C PHE A 221 0.68 -5.84 7.15
N GLY A 222 1.69 -6.48 7.72
CA GLY A 222 3.04 -5.94 7.85
C GLY A 222 3.25 -5.09 9.11
N PRO A 223 4.51 -5.01 9.58
CA PRO A 223 4.84 -4.39 10.86
C PRO A 223 4.56 -2.89 10.90
N THR A 224 4.72 -2.17 9.77
CA THR A 224 4.43 -0.74 9.70
C THR A 224 2.95 -0.43 9.83
N THR A 225 2.08 -1.26 9.23
CA THR A 225 0.62 -1.14 9.35
C THR A 225 0.18 -1.51 10.76
N ALA A 226 0.72 -2.60 11.33
CA ALA A 226 0.46 -3.01 12.70
C ALA A 226 0.82 -1.91 13.72
N LYS A 227 1.98 -1.26 13.53
CA LYS A 227 2.39 -0.11 14.33
C LYS A 227 1.39 1.03 14.21
N ALA A 228 0.97 1.39 12.99
CA ALA A 228 0.02 2.48 12.76
C ALA A 228 -1.35 2.23 13.41
N VAL A 229 -1.83 0.98 13.45
CA VAL A 229 -3.05 0.62 14.19
C VAL A 229 -2.90 0.92 15.67
N ARG A 230 -1.78 0.49 16.29
CA ARG A 230 -1.50 0.73 17.71
C ARG A 230 -1.31 2.20 18.03
N ASP A 231 -0.56 2.94 17.18
CA ASP A 231 -0.32 4.38 17.33
C ASP A 231 -1.63 5.20 17.26
N ALA A 232 -2.61 4.71 16.49
CA ALA A 232 -3.94 5.30 16.39
C ALA A 232 -4.86 4.96 17.58
N GLY A 233 -4.37 4.24 18.59
CA GLY A 233 -5.14 3.83 19.77
C GLY A 233 -6.13 2.69 19.50
N LEU A 234 -6.02 2.02 18.35
CA LEU A 234 -6.84 0.87 18.00
C LEU A 234 -6.24 -0.43 18.56
N ILE A 235 -7.10 -1.39 18.85
CA ILE A 235 -6.66 -2.73 19.23
C ILE A 235 -6.45 -3.56 17.98
N LEU A 236 -5.23 -4.06 17.80
CA LEU A 236 -4.88 -4.96 16.70
C LEU A 236 -5.27 -6.39 17.10
N ASP A 237 -6.29 -6.94 16.45
CA ASP A 237 -6.80 -8.29 16.73
C ASP A 237 -6.11 -9.35 15.87
N ILE A 238 -5.75 -9.01 14.64
CA ILE A 238 -5.17 -9.95 13.67
C ILE A 238 -3.93 -9.31 13.03
N GLU A 239 -2.76 -9.84 13.32
CA GLU A 239 -1.50 -9.38 12.73
C GLU A 239 -1.01 -10.37 11.66
N ALA A 240 -0.81 -9.90 10.43
CA ALA A 240 -0.27 -10.68 9.33
C ALA A 240 1.03 -10.04 8.80
N PRO A 241 1.99 -10.79 8.26
CA PRO A 241 2.01 -12.25 8.17
C PRO A 241 2.33 -12.92 9.52
N MET A 242 1.81 -14.14 9.71
CA MET A 242 2.21 -15.01 10.81
C MET A 242 3.02 -16.21 10.28
N PRO A 243 3.85 -16.89 11.09
CA PRO A 243 4.65 -18.04 10.65
C PRO A 243 3.86 -19.11 9.90
N ASN A 244 2.65 -19.42 10.38
CA ASN A 244 1.77 -20.45 9.80
C ASN A 244 0.66 -19.84 8.89
N ALA A 245 0.62 -18.52 8.72
CA ALA A 245 -0.37 -17.81 7.92
C ALA A 245 0.27 -16.57 7.26
N PRO A 246 1.03 -16.75 6.17
CA PRO A 246 1.79 -15.67 5.53
C PRO A 246 0.92 -14.67 4.76
N SER A 247 -0.37 -14.92 4.59
CA SER A 247 -1.32 -14.03 3.93
C SER A 247 -2.33 -13.44 4.91
N MET A 248 -2.96 -12.32 4.54
CA MET A 248 -4.04 -11.73 5.33
C MET A 248 -5.22 -12.71 5.48
N THR A 249 -5.61 -13.37 4.40
CA THR A 249 -6.71 -14.37 4.42
C THR A 249 -6.40 -15.53 5.34
N GLY A 250 -5.15 -16.04 5.32
CA GLY A 250 -4.70 -17.09 6.23
C GLY A 250 -4.71 -16.66 7.68
N ALA A 251 -4.30 -15.42 7.98
CA ALA A 251 -4.33 -14.87 9.33
C ALA A 251 -5.76 -14.67 9.85
N ILE A 252 -6.67 -14.17 9.00
CA ILE A 252 -8.09 -14.05 9.33
C ILE A 252 -8.71 -15.44 9.57
N GLU A 253 -8.39 -16.41 8.71
CA GLU A 253 -8.86 -17.79 8.87
C GLU A 253 -8.38 -18.42 10.18
N ALA A 254 -7.11 -18.23 10.52
CA ALA A 254 -6.55 -18.72 11.80
C ALA A 254 -7.29 -18.11 13.00
N TYR A 255 -7.56 -16.81 12.95
CA TYR A 255 -8.34 -16.13 13.98
C TYR A 255 -9.76 -16.70 14.10
N ILE A 256 -10.48 -16.87 12.98
CA ILE A 256 -11.82 -17.46 12.97
C ILE A 256 -11.82 -18.85 13.61
N ARG A 257 -10.87 -19.71 13.22
CA ARG A 257 -10.76 -21.07 13.76
C ARG A 257 -10.49 -21.07 15.28
N GLN A 258 -9.61 -20.18 15.74
CA GLN A 258 -9.28 -20.06 17.18
C GLN A 258 -10.49 -19.65 18.01
N HIS A 259 -11.38 -18.82 17.48
CA HIS A 259 -12.54 -18.28 18.20
C HIS A 259 -13.87 -18.94 17.81
N ALA A 260 -13.85 -19.95 16.94
CA ALA A 260 -15.07 -20.63 16.45
C ALA A 260 -15.90 -21.23 17.58
N ALA A 261 -15.27 -21.80 18.60
CA ALA A 261 -15.97 -22.39 19.73
C ALA A 261 -16.70 -21.34 20.61
N GLN A 262 -16.17 -20.13 20.67
CA GLN A 262 -16.75 -19.02 21.45
C GLN A 262 -17.84 -18.28 20.67
N SER A 263 -17.74 -18.29 19.34
CA SER A 263 -18.62 -17.52 18.44
C SER A 263 -19.80 -18.31 17.88
N GLY A 264 -19.92 -19.62 18.19
CA GLY A 264 -20.98 -20.48 17.66
C GLY A 264 -20.90 -20.71 16.14
N MET A 265 -19.78 -20.43 15.50
CA MET A 265 -19.54 -20.66 14.08
C MET A 265 -19.29 -22.14 13.82
N THR A 266 -20.08 -22.75 12.93
CA THR A 266 -19.77 -24.08 12.39
C THR A 266 -18.65 -23.95 11.35
N VAL A 267 -17.48 -24.48 11.68
CA VAL A 267 -16.39 -24.64 10.71
C VAL A 267 -16.81 -25.71 9.71
N GLY A 268 -17.01 -25.33 8.45
CA GLY A 268 -17.33 -26.25 7.39
C GLY A 268 -16.31 -27.40 7.35
N LYS A 269 -16.78 -28.66 7.30
CA LYS A 269 -15.92 -29.84 7.18
C LYS A 269 -15.08 -29.73 5.91
N ASP A 270 -13.76 -29.85 6.04
CA ASP A 270 -12.85 -30.01 4.90
C ASP A 270 -13.34 -31.11 3.97
N LYS A 271 -13.78 -30.75 2.77
CA LYS A 271 -14.11 -31.70 1.69
C LYS A 271 -12.85 -32.19 0.95
N SER A 272 -11.68 -32.15 1.55
CA SER A 272 -10.43 -32.61 0.97
C SER A 272 -9.89 -33.88 1.64
N ALA A 273 -10.74 -34.91 1.74
CA ALA A 273 -10.27 -36.26 2.08
C ALA A 273 -11.16 -37.30 1.38
N SER A 274 -11.05 -37.38 0.06
CA SER A 274 -11.35 -38.57 -0.72
C SER A 274 -11.07 -38.29 -2.21
N HIS A 275 -9.84 -38.53 -2.64
CA HIS A 275 -9.53 -39.38 -3.81
C HIS A 275 -8.01 -39.51 -3.93
#